data_c66d46221623d604a5ae266aaf044d19
#
_entry.id   c66d46221623d604a5ae266aaf044d19
#
_cell.length_a   1.000
_cell.length_b   1.000
_cell.length_c   1.000
_cell.angle_alpha   90.00
_cell.angle_beta   90.00
_cell.angle_gamma   90.00
#
_symmetry.space_group_name_H-M   'P 1'
#
loop_
_entity.id
_entity.type
_entity.pdbx_description
1 polymer ?
#
loop_
_entity_poly.entity_id
_entity_poly.type
_entity_poly.pdbx_seq_one_letter_code
_entity_poly.pdbx_strand_id
1 'polypeptide(L)'
;MGTYIDELTKALMRFPEIKIYIVSYKNSENKELSVIKKSESIFEIIIPKLVLATEIDDIYNKKYANSVVRFISELITENEKVIFQFNCLDDLPVISRLRELYDFPIISIVHSAMWQQLFGGNKNKLYACNIDKPSGDIEVYLSRERDMYRQSDHIVSVTRYMKDFLIDEYGINPDKISVIKNGLNQKNNEQVSEKETTEIRKRFGFGENEIILLFSGRIDTCKGINYLMEAFEQACIKNNSLRLVMLGQGSIQDCQERIQSCFGKVTYTGFLPRETVTEFYKIADIGIVPSVYDHCPYSVLEMMANGIPLIMTRINGLDELLSDEECVFINPVISSEGDISFSIEEITGSILSLAADKERRIRLAAKSYETYMKRFTAAGMAESMHKLFHSLLKQRKPVEENETSQGR
;
A
#
# COMPACT_ATOMS: atom_id res chain seq x y z
N MET A 1 1.70 -2.16 3.80
CA MET A 1 2.74 -3.17 3.51
C MET A 1 2.35 -4.55 4.02
N GLY A 2 1.96 -4.74 5.28
CA GLY A 2 1.55 -6.05 5.81
C GLY A 2 0.49 -6.76 4.97
N THR A 3 -0.56 -6.04 4.56
CA THR A 3 -1.62 -6.61 3.69
C THR A 3 -1.08 -7.11 2.36
N TYR A 4 -0.14 -6.37 1.72
CA TYR A 4 0.48 -6.82 0.46
C TYR A 4 1.23 -8.13 0.63
N ILE A 5 2.08 -8.22 1.66
CA ILE A 5 2.86 -9.44 1.93
C ILE A 5 1.91 -10.62 2.20
N ASP A 6 0.87 -10.39 2.99
CA ASP A 6 -0.11 -11.41 3.36
C ASP A 6 -0.91 -11.92 2.15
N GLU A 7 -1.40 -11.01 1.29
CA GLU A 7 -2.15 -11.35 0.08
C GLU A 7 -1.26 -12.05 -0.97
N LEU A 8 -0.04 -11.53 -1.19
CA LEU A 8 0.89 -12.13 -2.16
C LEU A 8 1.35 -13.51 -1.71
N THR A 9 1.79 -13.66 -0.47
CA THR A 9 2.30 -14.95 0.03
C THR A 9 1.23 -16.02 0.02
N LYS A 10 0.00 -15.71 0.45
CA LYS A 10 -1.12 -16.64 0.37
C LYS A 10 -1.46 -17.05 -1.06
N ALA A 11 -1.42 -16.09 -1.99
CA ALA A 11 -1.71 -16.38 -3.39
C ALA A 11 -0.60 -17.15 -4.09
N LEU A 12 0.67 -16.97 -3.68
CA LEU A 12 1.81 -17.74 -4.19
C LEU A 12 1.83 -19.20 -3.73
N MET A 13 1.11 -19.57 -2.67
CA MET A 13 0.98 -20.98 -2.24
C MET A 13 0.38 -21.91 -3.29
N ARG A 14 -0.27 -21.38 -4.34
CA ARG A 14 -0.73 -22.15 -5.51
C ARG A 14 0.41 -22.73 -6.37
N PHE A 15 1.65 -22.25 -6.16
CA PHE A 15 2.85 -22.70 -6.84
C PHE A 15 3.71 -23.52 -5.85
N PRO A 16 3.62 -24.86 -5.88
CA PRO A 16 4.23 -25.72 -4.86
C PRO A 16 5.75 -25.70 -4.85
N GLU A 17 6.38 -25.25 -5.94
CA GLU A 17 7.82 -25.09 -6.04
C GLU A 17 8.36 -23.88 -5.27
N ILE A 18 7.50 -22.96 -4.82
CA ILE A 18 7.92 -21.74 -4.13
C ILE A 18 7.94 -21.98 -2.63
N LYS A 19 9.09 -21.68 -2.00
CA LYS A 19 9.25 -21.58 -0.56
C LYS A 19 9.50 -20.12 -0.19
N ILE A 20 8.80 -19.61 0.81
CA ILE A 20 8.79 -18.19 1.16
C ILE A 20 9.34 -18.00 2.57
N TYR A 21 10.35 -17.15 2.70
CA TYR A 21 10.84 -16.67 3.97
C TYR A 21 10.53 -15.19 4.11
N ILE A 22 9.61 -14.85 5.01
CA ILE A 22 9.25 -13.46 5.33
C ILE A 22 10.19 -12.99 6.42
N VAL A 23 11.17 -12.14 6.06
CA VAL A 23 12.13 -11.60 7.02
C VAL A 23 11.68 -10.23 7.49
N SER A 24 11.27 -10.14 8.75
CA SER A 24 10.88 -8.90 9.43
C SER A 24 12.03 -8.40 10.29
N TYR A 25 12.58 -7.26 9.95
CA TYR A 25 13.62 -6.56 10.70
C TYR A 25 13.25 -5.08 10.83
N LYS A 26 13.97 -4.32 11.64
CA LYS A 26 13.65 -2.92 11.96
C LYS A 26 12.37 -2.73 12.82
N ASN A 27 11.88 -3.76 13.47
CA ASN A 27 10.77 -3.64 14.40
C ASN A 27 11.29 -3.55 15.85
N SER A 28 11.04 -2.42 16.51
CA SER A 28 11.47 -2.14 17.88
C SER A 28 10.67 -2.89 18.95
N GLU A 29 9.48 -3.40 18.59
CA GLU A 29 8.62 -4.15 19.53
C GLU A 29 9.12 -5.57 19.77
N ASN A 30 9.85 -6.15 18.81
CA ASN A 30 10.40 -7.51 18.91
C ASN A 30 11.77 -7.49 19.56
N LYS A 31 11.88 -8.15 20.72
CA LYS A 31 13.12 -8.21 21.52
C LYS A 31 13.95 -9.47 21.27
N GLU A 32 13.38 -10.46 20.60
CA GLU A 32 14.01 -11.77 20.39
C GLU A 32 13.98 -12.19 18.93
N LEU A 33 15.06 -12.87 18.51
CA LEU A 33 15.09 -13.57 17.23
C LEU A 33 14.14 -14.75 17.29
N SER A 34 13.23 -14.85 16.33
CA SER A 34 12.32 -15.98 16.24
C SER A 34 12.11 -16.43 14.79
N VAL A 35 11.89 -17.74 14.63
CA VAL A 35 11.51 -18.37 13.36
C VAL A 35 10.18 -19.08 13.56
N ILE A 36 9.15 -18.64 12.85
CA ILE A 36 7.79 -19.13 12.97
C ILE A 36 7.40 -19.83 11.66
N LYS A 37 7.10 -21.13 11.72
CA LYS A 37 6.54 -21.86 10.58
C LYS A 37 5.06 -21.51 10.45
N LYS A 38 4.66 -20.80 9.40
CA LYS A 38 3.26 -20.41 9.12
C LYS A 38 2.53 -21.50 8.32
N SER A 39 3.24 -22.19 7.42
CA SER A 39 2.76 -23.34 6.65
C SER A 39 3.96 -24.21 6.22
N GLU A 40 3.72 -25.24 5.39
CA GLU A 40 4.80 -26.09 4.88
C GLU A 40 5.81 -25.30 4.01
N SER A 41 5.37 -24.25 3.33
CA SER A 41 6.19 -23.45 2.41
C SER A 41 6.41 -22.00 2.86
N ILE A 42 5.84 -21.56 3.99
CA ILE A 42 5.95 -20.18 4.47
C ILE A 42 6.53 -20.15 5.88
N PHE A 43 7.63 -19.40 6.02
CA PHE A 43 8.33 -19.17 7.28
C PHE A 43 8.43 -17.66 7.54
N GLU A 44 8.19 -17.25 8.78
CA GLU A 44 8.40 -15.88 9.22
C GLU A 44 9.61 -15.82 10.17
N ILE A 45 10.54 -14.92 9.86
CA ILE A 45 11.75 -14.70 10.62
C ILE A 45 11.69 -13.29 11.16
N ILE A 46 11.76 -13.16 12.47
CA ILE A 46 11.71 -11.89 13.16
C ILE A 46 13.10 -11.58 13.71
N ILE A 47 13.73 -10.52 13.18
CA ILE A 47 15.05 -10.07 13.64
C ILE A 47 14.86 -8.77 14.41
N PRO A 48 15.21 -8.74 15.72
CA PRO A 48 15.04 -7.55 16.54
C PRO A 48 15.97 -6.42 16.06
N LYS A 49 15.50 -5.18 16.15
CA LYS A 49 16.30 -3.98 15.93
C LYS A 49 16.49 -3.29 17.27
N LEU A 50 17.75 -2.99 17.61
CA LEU A 50 18.04 -2.03 18.66
C LEU A 50 17.73 -0.62 18.14
N VAL A 51 16.77 0.05 18.78
CA VAL A 51 16.48 1.45 18.47
C VAL A 51 17.54 2.30 19.17
N LEU A 52 18.44 2.89 18.39
CA LEU A 52 19.33 3.93 18.87
C LEU A 52 18.69 5.30 18.60
N ALA A 53 19.01 6.27 19.41
CA ALA A 53 18.42 7.62 19.35
C ALA A 53 18.73 8.39 18.04
N THR A 54 19.64 7.88 17.20
CA THR A 54 20.01 8.47 15.92
C THR A 54 19.92 7.40 14.83
N GLU A 55 18.88 7.47 14.02
CA GLU A 55 18.66 6.52 12.91
C GLU A 55 19.61 6.70 11.72
N ILE A 56 20.44 7.76 11.72
CA ILE A 56 21.32 8.17 10.61
C ILE A 56 22.75 7.63 10.76
N ASP A 57 23.04 6.84 11.80
CA ASP A 57 24.37 6.26 11.94
C ASP A 57 24.65 5.17 10.90
N ASP A 58 25.37 5.55 9.84
CA ASP A 58 25.81 4.65 8.76
C ASP A 58 26.61 3.44 9.28
N ILE A 59 27.37 3.60 10.36
CA ILE A 59 28.16 2.52 10.95
C ILE A 59 27.22 1.51 11.60
N TYR A 60 26.23 1.98 12.33
CA TYR A 60 25.22 1.12 12.95
C TYR A 60 24.42 0.37 11.89
N ASN A 61 23.92 1.08 10.87
CA ASN A 61 23.12 0.49 9.80
C ASN A 61 23.90 -0.59 9.02
N LYS A 62 25.19 -0.37 8.75
CA LYS A 62 26.06 -1.37 8.15
C LYS A 62 26.29 -2.59 9.04
N LYS A 63 26.55 -2.39 10.34
CA LYS A 63 26.70 -3.49 11.30
C LYS A 63 25.41 -4.30 11.45
N TYR A 64 24.27 -3.62 11.53
CA TYR A 64 22.98 -4.27 11.58
C TYR A 64 22.66 -5.06 10.31
N ALA A 65 22.93 -4.47 9.14
CA ALA A 65 22.79 -5.16 7.86
C ALA A 65 23.64 -6.44 7.78
N ASN A 66 24.88 -6.41 8.26
CA ASN A 66 25.72 -7.60 8.35
C ASN A 66 25.09 -8.70 9.21
N SER A 67 24.47 -8.35 10.34
CA SER A 67 23.78 -9.31 11.20
C SER A 67 22.55 -9.90 10.51
N VAL A 68 21.72 -9.06 9.86
CA VAL A 68 20.55 -9.50 9.09
C VAL A 68 20.96 -10.47 7.98
N VAL A 69 21.98 -10.10 7.20
CA VAL A 69 22.45 -10.92 6.08
C VAL A 69 23.07 -12.22 6.57
N ARG A 70 23.77 -12.22 7.71
CA ARG A 70 24.28 -13.45 8.33
C ARG A 70 23.18 -14.45 8.62
N PHE A 71 22.06 -14.00 9.23
CA PHE A 71 20.91 -14.87 9.46
C PHE A 71 20.28 -15.38 8.17
N ILE A 72 20.13 -14.50 7.17
CA ILE A 72 19.60 -14.89 5.86
C ILE A 72 20.51 -15.97 5.22
N SER A 73 21.83 -15.82 5.34
CA SER A 73 22.80 -16.78 4.78
C SER A 73 22.67 -18.20 5.33
N GLU A 74 22.25 -18.33 6.59
CA GLU A 74 22.05 -19.65 7.22
C GLU A 74 20.79 -20.39 6.71
N LEU A 75 19.91 -19.67 6.02
CA LEU A 75 18.68 -20.22 5.44
C LEU A 75 18.88 -20.70 4.00
N ILE A 76 19.95 -20.26 3.35
CA ILE A 76 20.25 -20.56 1.95
C ILE A 76 21.05 -21.84 1.91
N THR A 77 20.52 -22.86 1.25
CA THR A 77 21.21 -24.12 1.03
C THR A 77 21.87 -24.14 -0.36
N GLU A 78 22.90 -24.97 -0.53
CA GLU A 78 23.56 -25.17 -1.82
C GLU A 78 22.55 -25.61 -2.90
N ASN A 79 22.68 -25.07 -4.10
CA ASN A 79 21.82 -25.33 -5.27
C ASN A 79 20.38 -24.79 -5.23
N GLU A 80 19.99 -23.98 -4.23
CA GLU A 80 18.71 -23.28 -4.28
C GLU A 80 18.73 -22.09 -5.24
N LYS A 81 17.60 -21.92 -5.96
CA LYS A 81 17.35 -20.72 -6.77
C LYS A 81 16.66 -19.70 -5.86
N VAL A 82 17.40 -18.68 -5.47
CA VAL A 82 16.94 -17.66 -4.52
C VAL A 82 16.62 -16.35 -5.24
N ILE A 83 15.57 -15.67 -4.78
CA ILE A 83 15.24 -14.29 -5.14
C ILE A 83 15.06 -13.52 -3.84
N PHE A 84 15.72 -12.38 -3.72
CA PHE A 84 15.50 -11.44 -2.63
C PHE A 84 14.47 -10.38 -3.05
N GLN A 85 13.37 -10.27 -2.29
CA GLN A 85 12.35 -9.26 -2.52
C GLN A 85 12.27 -8.27 -1.36
N PHE A 86 12.42 -6.99 -1.67
CA PHE A 86 12.36 -5.90 -0.72
C PHE A 86 11.08 -5.09 -0.88
N ASN A 87 10.46 -4.74 0.23
CA ASN A 87 9.18 -4.02 0.27
C ASN A 87 9.27 -2.68 1.04
N CYS A 88 10.43 -2.33 1.55
CA CYS A 88 10.68 -1.12 2.34
C CYS A 88 11.45 -0.07 1.54
N LEU A 89 11.39 1.19 1.99
CA LEU A 89 12.04 2.33 1.33
C LEU A 89 13.51 2.54 1.72
N ASP A 90 14.00 1.86 2.77
CA ASP A 90 15.36 2.08 3.30
C ASP A 90 16.04 0.75 3.61
N ASP A 91 16.21 -0.08 2.57
CA ASP A 91 16.90 -1.37 2.67
C ASP A 91 18.28 -1.39 1.99
N LEU A 92 18.78 -0.22 1.57
CA LEU A 92 20.05 -0.09 0.86
C LEU A 92 21.23 -0.79 1.54
N PRO A 93 21.45 -0.69 2.88
CA PRO A 93 22.58 -1.37 3.53
C PRO A 93 22.49 -2.90 3.45
N VAL A 94 21.28 -3.47 3.52
CA VAL A 94 21.05 -4.91 3.41
C VAL A 94 21.26 -5.38 1.97
N ILE A 95 20.72 -4.63 1.01
CA ILE A 95 20.89 -4.90 -0.43
C ILE A 95 22.36 -4.87 -0.81
N SER A 96 23.08 -3.82 -0.41
CA SER A 96 24.52 -3.67 -0.70
C SER A 96 25.31 -4.86 -0.13
N ARG A 97 25.00 -5.28 1.10
CA ARG A 97 25.69 -6.43 1.71
C ARG A 97 25.35 -7.76 1.04
N LEU A 98 24.10 -7.96 0.60
CA LEU A 98 23.72 -9.15 -0.16
C LEU A 98 24.46 -9.22 -1.51
N ARG A 99 24.61 -8.07 -2.19
CA ARG A 99 25.35 -7.97 -3.45
C ARG A 99 26.83 -8.35 -3.34
N GLU A 100 27.45 -8.05 -2.19
CA GLU A 100 28.84 -8.44 -1.93
C GLU A 100 29.01 -9.96 -1.80
N LEU A 101 27.97 -10.67 -1.38
CA LEU A 101 28.03 -12.09 -1.04
C LEU A 101 27.37 -13.01 -2.07
N TYR A 102 26.35 -12.52 -2.78
CA TYR A 102 25.50 -13.34 -3.61
C TYR A 102 25.21 -12.70 -4.96
N ASP A 103 25.21 -13.53 -5.99
CA ASP A 103 24.72 -13.19 -7.32
C ASP A 103 23.27 -13.65 -7.53
N PHE A 104 22.39 -13.48 -6.53
CA PHE A 104 20.98 -13.77 -6.65
C PHE A 104 20.18 -12.53 -7.12
N PRO A 105 19.05 -12.71 -7.84
CA PRO A 105 18.18 -11.61 -8.22
C PRO A 105 17.65 -10.86 -7.01
N ILE A 106 17.72 -9.53 -7.09
CA ILE A 106 17.11 -8.62 -6.11
C ILE A 106 15.98 -7.86 -6.78
N ILE A 107 14.77 -7.94 -6.19
CA ILE A 107 13.59 -7.22 -6.63
C ILE A 107 13.21 -6.21 -5.56
N SER A 108 12.96 -4.95 -5.94
CA SER A 108 12.36 -3.94 -5.07
C SER A 108 10.92 -3.68 -5.48
N ILE A 109 10.00 -3.72 -4.51
CA ILE A 109 8.58 -3.39 -4.71
C ILE A 109 8.34 -1.96 -4.26
N VAL A 110 7.81 -1.13 -5.16
CA VAL A 110 7.58 0.30 -4.91
C VAL A 110 6.11 0.53 -4.61
N HIS A 111 5.79 0.65 -3.31
CA HIS A 111 4.44 0.97 -2.83
C HIS A 111 4.18 2.48 -2.75
N SER A 112 5.22 3.27 -2.53
CA SER A 112 5.22 4.73 -2.47
C SER A 112 6.64 5.24 -2.63
N ALA A 113 6.84 6.54 -2.84
CA ALA A 113 8.15 7.16 -2.84
C ALA A 113 8.33 8.05 -1.61
N MET A 114 9.55 8.13 -1.10
CA MET A 114 9.90 8.91 0.10
C MET A 114 9.52 10.39 -0.05
N TRP A 115 9.78 10.99 -1.21
CA TRP A 115 9.47 12.40 -1.45
C TRP A 115 7.98 12.75 -1.26
N GLN A 116 7.09 11.82 -1.60
CA GLN A 116 5.65 12.05 -1.43
C GLN A 116 5.27 12.11 0.06
N GLN A 117 5.92 11.28 0.87
CA GLN A 117 5.71 11.33 2.33
C GLN A 117 6.30 12.61 2.94
N LEU A 118 7.47 13.04 2.46
CA LEU A 118 8.16 14.22 2.98
C LEU A 118 7.48 15.53 2.54
N PHE A 119 6.96 15.59 1.32
CA PHE A 119 6.50 16.83 0.69
C PHE A 119 5.00 16.85 0.39
N GLY A 120 4.23 15.86 0.85
CA GLY A 120 2.78 15.79 0.61
C GLY A 120 2.42 15.72 -0.89
N GLY A 121 3.28 15.11 -1.71
CA GLY A 121 3.08 15.02 -3.16
C GLY A 121 3.51 16.26 -3.96
N ASN A 122 4.08 17.29 -3.32
CA ASN A 122 4.55 18.51 -3.99
C ASN A 122 5.89 18.27 -4.71
N LYS A 123 5.85 18.14 -6.04
CA LYS A 123 7.05 17.92 -6.87
C LYS A 123 8.02 19.12 -6.90
N ASN A 124 7.55 20.35 -6.72
CA ASN A 124 8.43 21.52 -6.72
C ASN A 124 9.42 21.45 -5.54
N LYS A 125 8.99 20.91 -4.40
CA LYS A 125 9.87 20.68 -3.25
C LYS A 125 10.92 19.59 -3.53
N LEU A 126 10.54 18.55 -4.28
CA LEU A 126 11.50 17.53 -4.72
C LEU A 126 12.56 18.13 -5.67
N TYR A 127 12.14 18.94 -6.64
CA TYR A 127 13.06 19.55 -7.60
C TYR A 127 14.02 20.57 -6.95
N ALA A 128 13.67 21.11 -5.79
CA ALA A 128 14.56 21.94 -5.00
C ALA A 128 15.67 21.16 -4.28
N CYS A 129 15.58 19.83 -4.20
CA CYS A 129 16.56 18.97 -3.54
C CYS A 129 17.68 18.58 -4.50
N ASN A 130 18.92 18.58 -4.01
CA ASN A 130 20.09 18.10 -4.77
C ASN A 130 20.40 16.64 -4.42
N ILE A 131 19.70 15.71 -5.07
CA ILE A 131 19.83 14.26 -4.78
C ILE A 131 21.21 13.72 -5.21
N ASP A 132 21.87 14.35 -6.18
CA ASP A 132 23.19 13.90 -6.68
C ASP A 132 24.34 14.31 -5.76
N LYS A 133 24.16 15.40 -5.02
CA LYS A 133 25.14 15.90 -4.04
C LYS A 133 24.42 16.28 -2.75
N PRO A 134 23.95 15.27 -2.01
CA PRO A 134 23.14 15.51 -0.83
C PRO A 134 23.94 16.26 0.24
N SER A 135 23.34 17.31 0.78
CA SER A 135 23.93 18.16 1.83
C SER A 135 23.13 18.14 3.14
N GLY A 136 21.90 17.67 3.08
CA GLY A 136 21.00 17.56 4.24
C GLY A 136 20.37 16.18 4.36
N ASP A 137 19.76 15.91 5.51
CA ASP A 137 19.18 14.61 5.84
C ASP A 137 18.13 14.15 4.81
N ILE A 138 17.27 15.06 4.36
CA ILE A 138 16.23 14.76 3.36
C ILE A 138 16.87 14.31 2.05
N GLU A 139 17.88 15.02 1.57
CA GLU A 139 18.58 14.69 0.33
C GLU A 139 19.31 13.35 0.44
N VAL A 140 19.89 13.07 1.61
CA VAL A 140 20.50 11.76 1.91
C VAL A 140 19.47 10.63 1.83
N TYR A 141 18.28 10.82 2.39
CA TYR A 141 17.21 9.80 2.32
C TYR A 141 16.75 9.56 0.87
N LEU A 142 16.54 10.62 0.09
CA LEU A 142 16.15 10.52 -1.32
C LEU A 142 17.24 9.86 -2.18
N SER A 143 18.50 10.21 -1.93
CA SER A 143 19.65 9.59 -2.60
C SER A 143 19.73 8.08 -2.30
N ARG A 144 19.56 7.69 -1.04
CA ARG A 144 19.58 6.27 -0.62
C ARG A 144 18.43 5.48 -1.25
N GLU A 145 17.22 6.06 -1.32
CA GLU A 145 16.09 5.43 -2.00
C GLU A 145 16.41 5.18 -3.47
N ARG A 146 16.91 6.18 -4.19
CA ARG A 146 17.34 6.05 -5.58
C ARG A 146 18.41 4.98 -5.77
N ASP A 147 19.43 4.97 -4.90
CA ASP A 147 20.55 4.02 -5.00
C ASP A 147 20.09 2.58 -4.69
N MET A 148 19.11 2.39 -3.82
CA MET A 148 18.47 1.11 -3.59
C MET A 148 17.83 0.55 -4.87
N TYR A 149 17.09 1.39 -5.60
CA TYR A 149 16.49 0.97 -6.87
C TYR A 149 17.54 0.71 -7.95
N ARG A 150 18.62 1.49 -8.01
CA ARG A 150 19.74 1.25 -8.94
C ARG A 150 20.44 -0.08 -8.71
N GLN A 151 20.57 -0.50 -7.45
CA GLN A 151 21.17 -1.79 -7.07
C GLN A 151 20.23 -2.99 -7.26
N SER A 152 18.94 -2.77 -7.46
CA SER A 152 17.99 -3.85 -7.75
C SER A 152 18.15 -4.36 -9.18
N ASP A 153 18.02 -5.68 -9.41
CA ASP A 153 17.98 -6.24 -10.77
C ASP A 153 16.66 -5.90 -11.44
N HIS A 154 15.57 -5.90 -10.67
CA HIS A 154 14.26 -5.57 -11.16
C HIS A 154 13.46 -4.80 -10.13
N ILE A 155 12.54 -3.96 -10.61
CA ILE A 155 11.66 -3.16 -9.79
C ILE A 155 10.22 -3.48 -10.19
N VAL A 156 9.37 -3.72 -9.20
CA VAL A 156 7.94 -3.83 -9.39
C VAL A 156 7.28 -2.57 -8.85
N SER A 157 6.68 -1.82 -9.74
CA SER A 157 5.85 -0.66 -9.39
C SER A 157 4.38 -1.07 -9.31
N VAL A 158 3.65 -0.57 -8.31
CA VAL A 158 2.21 -0.86 -8.18
C VAL A 158 1.33 0.04 -9.07
N THR A 159 1.91 1.10 -9.67
CA THR A 159 1.24 2.02 -10.61
C THR A 159 2.13 2.39 -11.77
N ARG A 160 1.54 2.81 -12.89
CA ARG A 160 2.28 3.35 -14.03
C ARG A 160 2.93 4.69 -13.67
N TYR A 161 2.21 5.55 -12.96
CA TYR A 161 2.73 6.81 -12.49
C TYR A 161 4.07 6.66 -11.74
N MET A 162 4.17 5.68 -10.84
CA MET A 162 5.41 5.46 -10.09
C MET A 162 6.52 4.87 -10.99
N LYS A 163 6.18 4.03 -11.98
CA LYS A 163 7.14 3.59 -12.99
C LYS A 163 7.72 4.79 -13.73
N ASP A 164 6.86 5.68 -14.25
CA ASP A 164 7.30 6.87 -14.99
C ASP A 164 8.15 7.79 -14.11
N PHE A 165 7.75 7.99 -12.85
CA PHE A 165 8.55 8.73 -11.86
C PHE A 165 9.97 8.15 -11.69
N LEU A 166 10.10 6.84 -11.55
CA LEU A 166 11.41 6.19 -11.40
C LEU A 166 12.30 6.35 -12.63
N ILE A 167 11.71 6.36 -13.82
CA ILE A 167 12.42 6.59 -15.09
C ILE A 167 12.86 8.04 -15.17
N ASP A 168 11.92 8.97 -15.01
CA ASP A 168 12.13 10.39 -15.28
C ASP A 168 13.00 11.08 -14.22
N GLU A 169 12.75 10.77 -12.94
CA GLU A 169 13.40 11.50 -11.83
C GLU A 169 14.62 10.75 -11.25
N TYR A 170 14.60 9.42 -11.26
CA TYR A 170 15.70 8.62 -10.71
C TYR A 170 16.62 8.01 -11.78
N GLY A 171 16.26 8.17 -13.07
CA GLY A 171 17.04 7.67 -14.20
C GLY A 171 17.15 6.15 -14.23
N ILE A 172 16.12 5.44 -13.76
CA ILE A 172 16.10 3.99 -13.77
C ILE A 172 15.76 3.49 -15.18
N ASN A 173 16.51 2.48 -15.64
CA ASN A 173 16.24 1.86 -16.94
C ASN A 173 14.82 1.28 -16.99
N PRO A 174 13.97 1.68 -17.96
CA PRO A 174 12.59 1.21 -18.10
C PRO A 174 12.46 -0.32 -18.23
N ASP A 175 13.46 -1.01 -18.77
CA ASP A 175 13.47 -2.48 -18.91
C ASP A 175 13.59 -3.20 -17.57
N LYS A 176 14.08 -2.52 -16.54
CA LYS A 176 14.13 -3.04 -15.18
C LYS A 176 12.82 -2.86 -14.41
N ILE A 177 11.80 -2.22 -14.98
CA ILE A 177 10.58 -1.86 -14.24
C ILE A 177 9.35 -2.53 -14.84
N SER A 178 8.70 -3.39 -14.07
CA SER A 178 7.37 -3.94 -14.38
C SER A 178 6.29 -3.26 -13.53
N VAL A 179 5.11 -3.08 -14.11
CA VAL A 179 3.93 -2.63 -13.35
C VAL A 179 3.09 -3.86 -12.99
N ILE A 180 3.07 -4.19 -11.69
CA ILE A 180 2.22 -5.25 -11.14
C ILE A 180 1.40 -4.64 -10.01
N LYS A 181 0.10 -4.50 -10.25
CA LYS A 181 -0.82 -3.87 -9.31
C LYS A 181 -1.04 -4.76 -8.08
N ASN A 182 -1.35 -4.14 -6.95
CA ASN A 182 -1.78 -4.87 -5.77
C ASN A 182 -3.00 -5.72 -6.09
N GLY A 183 -3.06 -6.89 -5.51
CA GLY A 183 -4.17 -7.81 -5.63
C GLY A 183 -4.71 -8.21 -4.27
N LEU A 184 -6.02 -8.37 -4.19
CA LEU A 184 -6.73 -8.77 -2.99
C LEU A 184 -7.43 -10.11 -3.23
N ASN A 185 -7.36 -11.00 -2.25
CA ASN A 185 -8.13 -12.24 -2.27
C ASN A 185 -9.51 -11.98 -1.69
N GLN A 186 -10.51 -12.07 -2.54
CA GLN A 186 -11.88 -11.99 -2.08
C GLN A 186 -12.25 -13.29 -1.39
N LYS A 187 -12.47 -13.26 -0.09
CA LYS A 187 -13.15 -14.33 0.60
C LYS A 187 -14.64 -14.24 0.25
N ASN A 188 -15.10 -15.20 -0.57
CA ASN A 188 -16.50 -15.48 -0.92
C ASN A 188 -17.43 -14.27 -0.90
N ASN A 189 -17.71 -13.68 -2.08
CA ASN A 189 -18.85 -12.80 -2.26
C ASN A 189 -20.14 -13.65 -2.24
N GLU A 190 -20.48 -14.22 -1.10
CA GLU A 190 -21.87 -14.48 -0.83
C GLU A 190 -22.53 -13.12 -0.74
N GLN A 191 -23.42 -12.82 -1.68
CA GLN A 191 -24.21 -11.58 -1.63
C GLN A 191 -24.81 -11.52 -0.22
N VAL A 192 -24.35 -10.50 0.53
CA VAL A 192 -24.85 -10.31 1.90
C VAL A 192 -26.36 -10.12 1.79
N SER A 193 -27.13 -10.97 2.48
CA SER A 193 -28.57 -10.85 2.44
C SER A 193 -29.01 -9.55 3.10
N GLU A 194 -30.12 -8.96 2.63
CA GLU A 194 -30.69 -7.76 3.26
C GLU A 194 -30.93 -7.97 4.78
N LYS A 195 -31.29 -9.18 5.17
CA LYS A 195 -31.46 -9.56 6.58
C LYS A 195 -30.14 -9.42 7.35
N GLU A 196 -29.06 -9.97 6.82
CA GLU A 196 -27.73 -9.89 7.45
C GLU A 196 -27.24 -8.44 7.54
N THR A 197 -27.40 -7.64 6.47
CA THR A 197 -27.08 -6.22 6.48
C THR A 197 -27.86 -5.48 7.57
N THR A 198 -29.18 -5.73 7.71
CA THR A 198 -30.02 -5.14 8.73
C THR A 198 -29.57 -5.55 10.15
N GLU A 199 -29.24 -6.81 10.37
CA GLU A 199 -28.73 -7.29 11.66
C GLU A 199 -27.40 -6.66 12.05
N ILE A 200 -26.46 -6.52 11.10
CA ILE A 200 -25.17 -5.86 11.32
C ILE A 200 -25.37 -4.37 11.64
N ARG A 201 -26.20 -3.66 10.85
CA ARG A 201 -26.54 -2.24 11.10
C ARG A 201 -27.10 -2.05 12.50
N LYS A 202 -28.07 -2.86 12.89
CA LYS A 202 -28.70 -2.80 14.23
C LYS A 202 -27.66 -3.04 15.34
N ARG A 203 -26.76 -4.01 15.17
CA ARG A 203 -25.71 -4.34 16.14
C ARG A 203 -24.74 -3.18 16.36
N PHE A 204 -24.39 -2.44 15.28
CA PHE A 204 -23.53 -1.26 15.36
C PHE A 204 -24.29 0.04 15.63
N GLY A 205 -25.62 -0.02 15.86
CA GLY A 205 -26.42 1.15 16.22
C GLY A 205 -26.81 2.04 15.05
N PHE A 206 -26.74 1.55 13.80
CA PHE A 206 -27.16 2.29 12.61
C PHE A 206 -28.63 2.00 12.26
N GLY A 207 -29.37 3.06 11.92
CA GLY A 207 -30.75 2.98 11.44
C GLY A 207 -30.85 2.48 9.99
N GLU A 208 -32.03 1.94 9.63
CA GLU A 208 -32.26 1.38 8.28
C GLU A 208 -32.16 2.45 7.17
N ASN A 209 -32.59 3.69 7.45
CA ASN A 209 -32.59 4.79 6.50
C ASN A 209 -31.31 5.65 6.55
N GLU A 210 -30.35 5.29 7.34
CA GLU A 210 -29.07 6.00 7.40
C GLU A 210 -28.18 5.64 6.22
N ILE A 211 -27.47 6.63 5.70
CA ILE A 211 -26.48 6.47 4.63
C ILE A 211 -25.10 6.47 5.25
N ILE A 212 -24.42 5.36 5.18
CA ILE A 212 -23.10 5.15 5.80
C ILE A 212 -22.00 5.48 4.79
N LEU A 213 -21.29 6.58 5.03
CA LEU A 213 -20.00 6.88 4.40
C LEU A 213 -18.91 6.12 5.14
N LEU A 214 -18.07 5.42 4.40
CA LEU A 214 -16.97 4.65 4.94
C LEU A 214 -15.62 5.20 4.47
N PHE A 215 -14.78 5.61 5.41
CA PHE A 215 -13.35 5.82 5.24
C PHE A 215 -12.61 4.64 5.87
N SER A 216 -11.58 4.11 5.17
CA SER A 216 -10.72 3.05 5.71
C SER A 216 -9.26 3.37 5.43
N GLY A 217 -8.46 3.49 6.49
CA GLY A 217 -7.04 3.82 6.40
C GLY A 217 -6.47 4.51 7.63
N ARG A 218 -5.24 4.98 7.54
CA ARG A 218 -4.65 5.82 8.60
C ARG A 218 -5.37 7.17 8.64
N ILE A 219 -5.63 7.64 9.86
CA ILE A 219 -6.24 8.95 10.08
C ILE A 219 -5.10 9.97 10.17
N ASP A 220 -4.69 10.49 9.01
CA ASP A 220 -3.63 11.48 8.88
C ASP A 220 -3.91 12.46 7.71
N THR A 221 -3.13 13.53 7.64
CA THR A 221 -3.32 14.59 6.64
C THR A 221 -3.09 14.12 5.21
N CYS A 222 -2.18 13.17 5.00
CA CYS A 222 -1.91 12.65 3.64
C CYS A 222 -3.07 11.82 3.09
N LYS A 223 -3.93 11.31 3.97
CA LYS A 223 -5.19 10.66 3.60
C LYS A 223 -6.36 11.64 3.43
N GLY A 224 -6.10 12.94 3.48
CA GLY A 224 -7.08 13.98 3.20
C GLY A 224 -8.20 14.10 4.22
N ILE A 225 -7.94 13.66 5.45
CA ILE A 225 -8.95 13.65 6.53
C ILE A 225 -9.50 15.03 6.78
N ASN A 226 -8.68 16.08 6.69
CA ASN A 226 -9.12 17.46 6.87
C ASN A 226 -10.23 17.83 5.88
N TYR A 227 -10.07 17.49 4.61
CA TYR A 227 -11.07 17.74 3.57
C TYR A 227 -12.34 16.93 3.80
N LEU A 228 -12.18 15.66 4.20
CA LEU A 228 -13.31 14.79 4.51
C LEU A 228 -14.16 15.34 5.64
N MET A 229 -13.53 15.76 6.74
CA MET A 229 -14.24 16.23 7.92
C MET A 229 -15.04 17.50 7.65
N GLU A 230 -14.43 18.48 6.97
CA GLU A 230 -15.11 19.72 6.59
C GLU A 230 -16.27 19.48 5.60
N ALA A 231 -16.04 18.62 4.61
CA ALA A 231 -17.07 18.27 3.64
C ALA A 231 -18.23 17.47 4.26
N PHE A 232 -17.91 16.56 5.18
CA PHE A 232 -18.92 15.79 5.90
C PHE A 232 -19.76 16.68 6.80
N GLU A 233 -19.16 17.64 7.53
CA GLU A 233 -19.88 18.63 8.33
C GLU A 233 -20.91 19.36 7.47
N GLN A 234 -20.51 19.90 6.32
CA GLN A 234 -21.41 20.60 5.41
C GLN A 234 -22.49 19.69 4.81
N ALA A 235 -22.15 18.46 4.47
CA ALA A 235 -23.10 17.50 3.93
C ALA A 235 -24.12 17.05 4.98
N CYS A 236 -23.65 16.81 6.19
CA CYS A 236 -24.44 16.33 7.31
C CYS A 236 -25.51 17.35 7.78
N ILE A 237 -25.19 18.66 7.72
CA ILE A 237 -26.16 19.73 7.98
C ILE A 237 -27.31 19.71 6.95
N LYS A 238 -26.98 19.39 5.68
CA LYS A 238 -27.96 19.33 4.58
C LYS A 238 -28.74 18.02 4.54
N ASN A 239 -28.14 16.94 5.01
CA ASN A 239 -28.76 15.62 5.02
C ASN A 239 -28.52 14.91 6.37
N ASN A 240 -29.53 14.89 7.22
CA ASN A 240 -29.47 14.35 8.58
C ASN A 240 -29.31 12.82 8.63
N SER A 241 -29.56 12.10 7.54
CA SER A 241 -29.40 10.63 7.46
C SER A 241 -27.95 10.16 7.30
N LEU A 242 -27.01 11.07 7.02
CA LEU A 242 -25.61 10.72 6.83
C LEU A 242 -24.95 10.28 8.13
N ARG A 243 -24.12 9.24 8.02
CA ARG A 243 -23.20 8.75 9.07
C ARG A 243 -21.82 8.56 8.45
N LEU A 244 -20.79 8.93 9.18
CA LEU A 244 -19.40 8.69 8.78
C LEU A 244 -18.78 7.63 9.69
N VAL A 245 -18.26 6.56 9.10
CA VAL A 245 -17.47 5.54 9.79
C VAL A 245 -16.01 5.68 9.35
N MET A 246 -15.13 5.82 10.31
CA MET A 246 -13.69 5.94 10.12
C MET A 246 -12.98 4.72 10.69
N LEU A 247 -12.61 3.78 9.81
CA LEU A 247 -11.87 2.59 10.16
C LEU A 247 -10.37 2.87 10.11
N GLY A 248 -9.71 2.82 11.26
CA GLY A 248 -8.26 2.96 11.33
C GLY A 248 -7.75 3.75 12.51
N GLN A 249 -6.44 3.89 12.58
CA GLN A 249 -5.74 4.60 13.66
C GLN A 249 -5.18 5.94 13.18
N GLY A 250 -5.05 6.90 14.09
CA GLY A 250 -4.43 8.20 13.87
C GLY A 250 -4.89 9.25 14.87
N SER A 251 -4.55 10.51 14.61
CA SER A 251 -4.94 11.63 15.46
C SER A 251 -6.40 11.99 15.25
N ILE A 252 -7.24 11.68 16.24
CA ILE A 252 -8.65 12.09 16.26
C ILE A 252 -8.76 13.58 16.61
N GLN A 253 -7.79 14.15 17.30
CA GLN A 253 -7.82 15.51 17.79
C GLN A 253 -7.94 16.53 16.64
N ASP A 254 -7.16 16.33 15.56
CA ASP A 254 -7.23 17.17 14.36
C ASP A 254 -8.61 17.09 13.65
N CYS A 255 -9.31 15.97 13.84
CA CYS A 255 -10.63 15.75 13.29
C CYS A 255 -11.72 16.46 14.10
N GLN A 256 -11.60 16.46 15.43
CA GLN A 256 -12.62 17.02 16.34
C GLN A 256 -12.77 18.53 16.18
N GLU A 257 -11.68 19.24 15.91
CA GLU A 257 -11.70 20.70 15.72
C GLU A 257 -12.46 21.13 14.46
N ARG A 258 -12.64 20.22 13.50
CA ARG A 258 -13.27 20.48 12.18
C ARG A 258 -14.72 20.04 12.08
N ILE A 259 -15.22 19.30 13.06
CA ILE A 259 -16.64 18.91 13.17
C ILE A 259 -17.19 19.40 14.51
N GLN A 260 -18.17 20.29 14.46
CA GLN A 260 -18.83 20.84 15.62
C GLN A 260 -20.29 20.39 15.74
N SER A 261 -21.07 20.55 14.68
CA SER A 261 -22.50 20.28 14.68
C SER A 261 -22.85 18.80 14.51
N CYS A 262 -22.00 18.05 13.81
CA CYS A 262 -22.27 16.67 13.41
C CYS A 262 -21.34 15.63 14.09
N PHE A 263 -20.66 15.99 15.17
CA PHE A 263 -19.74 15.10 15.87
C PHE A 263 -20.39 13.76 16.28
N GLY A 264 -21.62 13.78 16.78
CA GLY A 264 -22.37 12.56 17.14
C GLY A 264 -22.75 11.64 15.98
N LYS A 265 -22.42 12.02 14.74
CA LYS A 265 -22.65 11.22 13.52
C LYS A 265 -21.39 10.61 12.93
N VAL A 266 -20.26 10.78 13.62
CA VAL A 266 -18.97 10.18 13.24
C VAL A 266 -18.64 9.06 14.21
N THR A 267 -18.38 7.88 13.67
CA THR A 267 -17.92 6.70 14.41
C THR A 267 -16.45 6.48 14.13
N TYR A 268 -15.59 6.66 15.13
CA TYR A 268 -14.18 6.31 15.09
C TYR A 268 -14.00 4.92 15.70
N THR A 269 -13.43 4.01 14.95
CA THR A 269 -13.31 2.62 15.41
C THR A 269 -11.98 2.30 16.03
N GLY A 270 -10.92 3.04 15.70
CA GLY A 270 -9.57 2.62 15.98
C GLY A 270 -9.18 1.40 15.16
N PHE A 271 -8.22 0.63 15.66
CA PHE A 271 -7.84 -0.65 15.08
C PHE A 271 -8.88 -1.73 15.42
N LEU A 272 -9.37 -2.42 14.41
CA LEU A 272 -10.32 -3.52 14.55
C LEU A 272 -9.77 -4.83 13.98
N PRO A 273 -10.21 -5.99 14.50
CA PRO A 273 -9.97 -7.27 13.86
C PRO A 273 -10.56 -7.31 12.43
N ARG A 274 -9.92 -8.08 11.53
CA ARG A 274 -10.29 -8.13 10.10
C ARG A 274 -11.75 -8.55 9.89
N GLU A 275 -12.27 -9.43 10.72
CA GLU A 275 -13.66 -9.90 10.69
C GLU A 275 -14.63 -8.74 10.90
N THR A 276 -14.36 -7.91 11.91
CA THR A 276 -15.19 -6.73 12.21
C THR A 276 -15.07 -5.66 11.11
N VAL A 277 -13.88 -5.45 10.57
CA VAL A 277 -13.67 -4.54 9.42
C VAL A 277 -14.52 -5.01 8.23
N THR A 278 -14.58 -6.31 7.95
CA THR A 278 -15.41 -6.88 6.87
C THR A 278 -16.90 -6.60 7.09
N GLU A 279 -17.38 -6.59 8.32
CA GLU A 279 -18.78 -6.24 8.61
C GLU A 279 -19.11 -4.78 8.28
N PHE A 280 -18.17 -3.85 8.53
CA PHE A 280 -18.38 -2.46 8.12
C PHE A 280 -18.39 -2.31 6.59
N TYR A 281 -17.59 -3.06 5.85
CA TYR A 281 -17.69 -3.07 4.39
C TYR A 281 -19.04 -3.61 3.90
N LYS A 282 -19.67 -4.55 4.58
CA LYS A 282 -21.00 -5.10 4.22
C LYS A 282 -22.15 -4.12 4.38
N ILE A 283 -22.01 -3.11 5.23
CA ILE A 283 -23.08 -2.15 5.55
C ILE A 283 -22.86 -0.74 4.99
N ALA A 284 -21.69 -0.49 4.39
CA ALA A 284 -21.36 0.81 3.83
C ALA A 284 -22.14 1.10 2.55
N ASP A 285 -22.67 2.31 2.41
CA ASP A 285 -23.40 2.77 1.23
C ASP A 285 -22.49 3.51 0.25
N ILE A 286 -21.43 4.18 0.74
CA ILE A 286 -20.50 4.99 -0.05
C ILE A 286 -19.12 4.87 0.58
N GLY A 287 -18.11 4.52 -0.22
CA GLY A 287 -16.71 4.59 0.17
C GLY A 287 -16.11 5.95 -0.20
N ILE A 288 -15.28 6.51 0.68
CA ILE A 288 -14.61 7.78 0.40
C ILE A 288 -13.11 7.68 0.63
N VAL A 289 -12.33 8.11 -0.38
CA VAL A 289 -10.85 8.05 -0.41
C VAL A 289 -10.31 9.41 -0.83
N PRO A 290 -10.23 10.38 0.10
CA PRO A 290 -9.86 11.76 -0.20
C PRO A 290 -8.34 12.00 -0.14
N SER A 291 -7.54 10.97 -0.43
CA SER A 291 -6.07 11.00 -0.28
C SER A 291 -5.42 12.11 -1.09
N VAL A 292 -4.37 12.73 -0.53
CA VAL A 292 -3.54 13.73 -1.22
C VAL A 292 -2.50 13.06 -2.12
N TYR A 293 -2.03 11.90 -1.73
CA TYR A 293 -1.26 10.97 -2.56
C TYR A 293 -1.52 9.53 -2.12
N ASP A 294 -1.58 8.61 -3.07
CA ASP A 294 -1.72 7.18 -2.80
C ASP A 294 -1.42 6.34 -4.06
N HIS A 295 -1.00 5.09 -3.87
CA HIS A 295 -0.68 4.18 -4.96
C HIS A 295 -1.33 2.81 -4.72
N CYS A 296 -2.39 2.53 -5.45
CA CYS A 296 -3.09 1.25 -5.39
C CYS A 296 -3.41 0.77 -3.96
N PRO A 297 -4.09 1.62 -3.12
CA PRO A 297 -4.34 1.30 -1.72
C PRO A 297 -5.31 0.13 -1.56
N TYR A 298 -5.03 -0.74 -0.60
CA TYR A 298 -5.88 -1.90 -0.32
C TYR A 298 -7.31 -1.51 0.08
N SER A 299 -7.50 -0.37 0.75
CA SER A 299 -8.85 0.10 1.11
C SER A 299 -9.75 0.33 -0.11
N VAL A 300 -9.19 0.83 -1.23
CA VAL A 300 -9.94 0.94 -2.49
C VAL A 300 -10.28 -0.44 -3.04
N LEU A 301 -9.31 -1.36 -3.06
CA LEU A 301 -9.54 -2.73 -3.54
C LEU A 301 -10.57 -3.47 -2.68
N GLU A 302 -10.55 -3.27 -1.37
CA GLU A 302 -11.52 -3.83 -0.42
C GLU A 302 -12.92 -3.26 -0.68
N MET A 303 -13.06 -1.95 -0.89
CA MET A 303 -14.33 -1.32 -1.24
C MET A 303 -14.86 -1.82 -2.59
N MET A 304 -14.01 -1.88 -3.63
CA MET A 304 -14.37 -2.43 -4.93
C MET A 304 -14.84 -3.89 -4.82
N ALA A 305 -14.09 -4.71 -4.07
CA ALA A 305 -14.39 -6.12 -3.86
C ALA A 305 -15.70 -6.36 -3.11
N ASN A 306 -16.13 -5.41 -2.28
CA ASN A 306 -17.40 -5.44 -1.57
C ASN A 306 -18.54 -4.72 -2.29
N GLY A 307 -18.31 -4.26 -3.53
CA GLY A 307 -19.34 -3.58 -4.32
C GLY A 307 -19.79 -2.27 -3.69
N ILE A 308 -18.88 -1.50 -3.12
CA ILE A 308 -19.16 -0.18 -2.54
C ILE A 308 -18.83 0.89 -3.58
N PRO A 309 -19.77 1.78 -3.95
CA PRO A 309 -19.50 2.89 -4.86
C PRO A 309 -18.54 3.89 -4.20
N LEU A 310 -17.59 4.42 -4.98
CA LEU A 310 -16.47 5.19 -4.47
C LEU A 310 -16.55 6.67 -4.86
N ILE A 311 -16.18 7.53 -3.90
CA ILE A 311 -15.75 8.91 -4.13
C ILE A 311 -14.24 8.93 -3.87
N MET A 312 -13.43 9.31 -4.87
CA MET A 312 -11.97 9.32 -4.76
C MET A 312 -11.40 10.64 -5.30
N THR A 313 -10.26 11.03 -4.78
CA THR A 313 -9.49 12.13 -5.37
C THR A 313 -8.79 11.67 -6.66
N ARG A 314 -8.78 12.53 -7.68
CA ARG A 314 -8.09 12.30 -8.97
C ARG A 314 -6.61 12.68 -8.83
N ILE A 315 -5.88 11.86 -8.14
CA ILE A 315 -4.43 12.02 -7.96
C ILE A 315 -3.68 10.91 -8.65
N ASN A 316 -2.44 11.19 -8.97
CA ASN A 316 -1.53 10.24 -9.61
C ASN A 316 -1.43 8.92 -8.82
N GLY A 317 -1.81 7.83 -9.46
CA GLY A 317 -1.86 6.48 -8.87
C GLY A 317 -3.27 6.01 -8.53
N LEU A 318 -4.15 6.85 -7.96
CA LEU A 318 -5.56 6.50 -7.76
C LEU A 318 -6.37 6.54 -9.06
N ASP A 319 -6.12 7.52 -9.93
CA ASP A 319 -6.77 7.68 -11.22
C ASP A 319 -6.48 6.54 -12.22
N GLU A 320 -5.50 5.70 -11.92
CA GLU A 320 -5.24 4.47 -12.69
C GLU A 320 -6.14 3.28 -12.30
N LEU A 321 -6.82 3.35 -11.16
CA LEU A 321 -7.58 2.22 -10.64
C LEU A 321 -8.94 2.11 -11.31
N LEU A 322 -9.65 3.21 -11.42
CA LEU A 322 -11.01 3.32 -11.94
C LEU A 322 -11.12 4.48 -12.95
N SER A 323 -12.22 4.51 -13.68
CA SER A 323 -12.61 5.58 -14.60
C SER A 323 -13.80 6.39 -14.03
N ASP A 324 -14.17 7.50 -14.71
CA ASP A 324 -15.35 8.32 -14.37
C ASP A 324 -16.68 7.54 -14.48
N GLU A 325 -16.68 6.41 -15.18
CA GLU A 325 -17.86 5.54 -15.25
C GLU A 325 -18.00 4.58 -14.07
N GLU A 326 -16.92 4.43 -13.26
CA GLU A 326 -16.79 3.43 -12.21
C GLU A 326 -16.75 4.05 -10.80
N CYS A 327 -16.41 5.33 -10.70
CA CYS A 327 -16.40 6.07 -9.44
C CYS A 327 -16.73 7.56 -9.64
N VAL A 328 -16.82 8.32 -8.56
CA VAL A 328 -16.88 9.77 -8.58
C VAL A 328 -15.50 10.31 -8.22
N PHE A 329 -14.90 11.08 -9.13
CA PHE A 329 -13.63 11.73 -8.88
C PHE A 329 -13.81 13.16 -8.36
N ILE A 330 -12.93 13.53 -7.43
CA ILE A 330 -12.70 14.89 -6.94
C ILE A 330 -11.39 15.38 -7.55
N ASN A 331 -11.42 16.49 -8.26
CA ASN A 331 -10.23 17.00 -8.93
C ASN A 331 -9.34 17.80 -7.97
N PRO A 332 -7.99 17.65 -8.07
CA PRO A 332 -7.07 18.44 -7.27
C PRO A 332 -7.02 19.89 -7.76
N VAL A 333 -6.83 20.79 -6.81
CA VAL A 333 -6.44 22.19 -7.05
C VAL A 333 -4.97 22.30 -6.70
N ILE A 334 -4.14 22.63 -7.69
CA ILE A 334 -2.67 22.74 -7.52
C ILE A 334 -2.33 24.23 -7.45
N SER A 335 -1.69 24.64 -6.37
CA SER A 335 -1.23 26.02 -6.21
C SER A 335 -0.02 26.32 -7.13
N SER A 336 0.32 27.62 -7.28
CA SER A 336 1.56 28.04 -7.98
C SER A 336 2.83 27.48 -7.35
N GLU A 337 2.79 27.15 -6.06
CA GLU A 337 3.90 26.56 -5.32
C GLU A 337 3.93 25.03 -5.43
N GLY A 338 2.93 24.42 -6.08
CA GLY A 338 2.82 22.98 -6.28
C GLY A 338 2.13 22.22 -5.15
N ASP A 339 1.52 22.91 -4.18
CA ASP A 339 0.77 22.26 -3.11
C ASP A 339 -0.59 21.78 -3.62
N ILE A 340 -0.97 20.57 -3.22
CA ILE A 340 -2.21 19.89 -3.63
C ILE A 340 -3.31 20.15 -2.60
N SER A 341 -4.46 20.58 -3.07
CA SER A 341 -5.67 20.76 -2.26
C SER A 341 -6.91 20.29 -3.00
N PHE A 342 -8.07 20.25 -2.31
CA PHE A 342 -9.35 19.83 -2.88
C PHE A 342 -10.46 20.78 -2.46
N SER A 343 -11.46 21.00 -3.34
CA SER A 343 -12.64 21.78 -3.02
C SER A 343 -13.54 21.03 -2.03
N ILE A 344 -13.82 21.67 -0.90
CA ILE A 344 -14.77 21.16 0.09
C ILE A 344 -16.17 21.08 -0.50
N GLU A 345 -16.56 22.05 -1.33
CA GLU A 345 -17.84 22.11 -2.02
C GLU A 345 -18.02 20.95 -2.99
N GLU A 346 -16.97 20.58 -3.75
CA GLU A 346 -16.99 19.45 -4.69
C GLU A 346 -17.15 18.12 -3.94
N ILE A 347 -16.43 17.92 -2.84
CA ILE A 347 -16.56 16.72 -1.99
C ILE A 347 -17.98 16.67 -1.37
N THR A 348 -18.45 17.78 -0.80
CA THR A 348 -19.79 17.90 -0.21
C THR A 348 -20.87 17.57 -1.23
N GLY A 349 -20.79 18.15 -2.42
CA GLY A 349 -21.73 17.92 -3.51
C GLY A 349 -21.73 16.47 -3.97
N SER A 350 -20.58 15.85 -4.05
CA SER A 350 -20.42 14.44 -4.43
C SER A 350 -21.04 13.49 -3.40
N ILE A 351 -20.81 13.76 -2.10
CA ILE A 351 -21.45 13.00 -1.00
C ILE A 351 -22.98 13.10 -1.11
N LEU A 352 -23.52 14.32 -1.21
CA LEU A 352 -24.97 14.54 -1.27
C LEU A 352 -25.60 13.91 -2.52
N SER A 353 -24.94 14.05 -3.68
CA SER A 353 -25.40 13.47 -4.94
C SER A 353 -25.50 11.95 -4.88
N LEU A 354 -24.46 11.27 -4.39
CA LEU A 354 -24.48 9.81 -4.24
C LEU A 354 -25.44 9.36 -3.13
N ALA A 355 -25.56 10.10 -2.04
CA ALA A 355 -26.52 9.79 -0.98
C ALA A 355 -27.98 9.79 -1.51
N ALA A 356 -28.32 10.73 -2.38
CA ALA A 356 -29.67 10.88 -2.95
C ALA A 356 -29.99 9.86 -4.07
N ASP A 357 -28.99 9.33 -4.78
CA ASP A 357 -29.18 8.50 -5.97
C ASP A 357 -28.74 7.04 -5.73
N LYS A 358 -29.67 6.21 -5.27
CA LYS A 358 -29.42 4.78 -5.01
C LYS A 358 -29.10 4.01 -6.31
N GLU A 359 -29.74 4.34 -7.43
CA GLU A 359 -29.49 3.65 -8.70
C GLU A 359 -28.08 3.95 -9.22
N ARG A 360 -27.63 5.18 -9.08
CA ARG A 360 -26.25 5.55 -9.43
C ARG A 360 -25.26 4.82 -8.55
N ARG A 361 -25.51 4.70 -7.23
CA ARG A 361 -24.65 3.91 -6.33
C ARG A 361 -24.52 2.46 -6.81
N ILE A 362 -25.64 1.80 -7.10
CA ILE A 362 -25.65 0.40 -7.57
C ILE A 362 -24.87 0.25 -8.88
N ARG A 363 -25.06 1.15 -9.84
CA ARG A 363 -24.39 1.13 -11.13
C ARG A 363 -22.87 1.29 -11.01
N LEU A 364 -22.40 2.27 -10.22
CA LEU A 364 -20.98 2.51 -9.96
C LEU A 364 -20.33 1.31 -9.25
N ALA A 365 -21.00 0.79 -8.24
CA ALA A 365 -20.57 -0.38 -7.48
C ALA A 365 -20.37 -1.61 -8.37
N ALA A 366 -21.33 -1.91 -9.25
CA ALA A 366 -21.24 -3.03 -10.16
C ALA A 366 -20.04 -2.90 -11.13
N LYS A 367 -19.85 -1.72 -11.72
CA LYS A 367 -18.74 -1.46 -12.64
C LYS A 367 -17.37 -1.55 -11.95
N SER A 368 -17.23 -0.95 -10.78
CA SER A 368 -15.98 -1.00 -10.00
C SER A 368 -15.65 -2.43 -9.57
N TYR A 369 -16.66 -3.22 -9.19
CA TYR A 369 -16.49 -4.64 -8.86
C TYR A 369 -16.03 -5.47 -10.08
N GLU A 370 -16.60 -5.25 -11.26
CA GLU A 370 -16.12 -5.89 -12.49
C GLU A 370 -14.65 -5.58 -12.78
N THR A 371 -14.24 -4.33 -12.58
CA THR A 371 -12.84 -3.91 -12.75
C THR A 371 -11.93 -4.55 -11.71
N TYR A 372 -12.38 -4.67 -10.45
CA TYR A 372 -11.66 -5.42 -9.43
C TYR A 372 -11.42 -6.87 -9.88
N MET A 373 -12.47 -7.58 -10.30
CA MET A 373 -12.37 -8.98 -10.73
C MET A 373 -11.41 -9.18 -11.92
N LYS A 374 -11.33 -8.21 -12.81
CA LYS A 374 -10.47 -8.27 -14.00
C LYS A 374 -9.00 -7.92 -13.72
N ARG A 375 -8.73 -7.02 -12.76
CA ARG A 375 -7.42 -6.35 -12.66
C ARG A 375 -6.73 -6.45 -11.30
N PHE A 376 -7.46 -6.75 -10.22
CA PHE A 376 -6.97 -6.57 -8.85
C PHE A 376 -7.13 -7.81 -7.96
N THR A 377 -7.22 -8.99 -8.54
CA THR A 377 -7.26 -10.24 -7.76
C THR A 377 -5.86 -10.64 -7.29
N ALA A 378 -5.74 -11.19 -6.09
CA ALA A 378 -4.48 -11.72 -5.57
C ALA A 378 -3.91 -12.83 -6.47
N ALA A 379 -4.79 -13.62 -7.11
CA ALA A 379 -4.39 -14.63 -8.08
C ALA A 379 -3.67 -14.02 -9.28
N GLY A 380 -4.20 -12.96 -9.88
CA GLY A 380 -3.58 -12.26 -11.01
C GLY A 380 -2.25 -11.59 -10.64
N MET A 381 -2.16 -11.01 -9.42
CA MET A 381 -0.91 -10.48 -8.87
C MET A 381 0.13 -11.58 -8.73
N ALA A 382 -0.23 -12.73 -8.12
CA ALA A 382 0.68 -13.85 -7.91
C ALA A 382 1.17 -14.47 -9.22
N GLU A 383 0.29 -14.62 -10.24
CA GLU A 383 0.69 -15.09 -11.57
C GLU A 383 1.69 -14.15 -12.25
N SER A 384 1.50 -12.85 -12.12
CA SER A 384 2.42 -11.85 -12.67
C SER A 384 3.78 -11.89 -11.97
N MET A 385 3.78 -12.00 -10.64
CA MET A 385 5.01 -12.15 -9.86
C MET A 385 5.74 -13.46 -10.17
N HIS A 386 5.01 -14.57 -10.27
CA HIS A 386 5.58 -15.87 -10.61
C HIS A 386 6.26 -15.86 -11.99
N LYS A 387 5.62 -15.26 -13.01
CA LYS A 387 6.24 -15.08 -14.34
C LYS A 387 7.53 -14.25 -14.26
N LEU A 388 7.52 -13.18 -13.47
CA LEU A 388 8.71 -12.36 -13.23
C LEU A 388 9.83 -13.17 -12.57
N PHE A 389 9.54 -13.94 -11.53
CA PHE A 389 10.52 -14.78 -10.85
C PHE A 389 11.18 -15.76 -11.82
N HIS A 390 10.40 -16.46 -12.63
CA HIS A 390 10.92 -17.36 -13.64
C HIS A 390 11.78 -16.66 -14.70
N SER A 391 11.42 -15.46 -15.12
CA SER A 391 12.20 -14.67 -16.08
C SER A 391 13.56 -14.33 -15.51
N LEU A 392 13.63 -13.83 -14.28
CA LEU A 392 14.87 -13.42 -13.63
C LEU A 392 15.80 -14.61 -13.37
N LEU A 393 15.25 -15.75 -12.96
CA LEU A 393 16.04 -16.96 -12.73
C LEU A 393 16.60 -17.58 -14.03
N LYS A 394 15.92 -17.39 -15.18
CA LYS A 394 16.41 -17.87 -16.49
C LYS A 394 17.53 -17.00 -17.08
N GLN A 395 17.54 -15.71 -16.77
CA GLN A 395 18.55 -14.78 -17.29
C GLN A 395 19.94 -15.02 -16.70
N ARG A 396 20.03 -15.71 -15.56
CA ARG A 396 21.29 -16.07 -14.93
C ARG A 396 21.70 -17.46 -15.39
N LYS A 397 22.90 -17.55 -16.02
CA LYS A 397 23.50 -18.83 -16.39
C LYS A 397 23.78 -19.63 -15.11
N PRO A 398 23.67 -20.99 -15.17
CA PRO A 398 24.24 -21.83 -14.10
C PRO A 398 25.69 -21.43 -13.90
N VAL A 399 26.12 -21.31 -12.65
CA VAL A 399 27.57 -21.25 -12.34
C VAL A 399 28.19 -22.50 -12.96
N GLU A 400 29.04 -22.32 -13.98
CA GLU A 400 29.83 -23.41 -14.52
C GLU A 400 30.65 -23.92 -13.34
N GLU A 401 30.46 -25.18 -12.98
CA GLU A 401 31.35 -25.89 -12.06
C GLU A 401 32.77 -25.74 -12.62
N ASN A 402 33.57 -24.89 -12.01
CA ASN A 402 34.99 -24.88 -12.25
C ASN A 402 35.48 -26.27 -11.80
N GLU A 403 35.64 -27.18 -12.79
CA GLU A 403 36.44 -28.37 -12.64
C GLU A 403 37.80 -27.93 -12.07
N THR A 404 37.94 -28.07 -10.76
CA THR A 404 39.27 -28.07 -10.14
C THR A 404 40.04 -29.22 -10.77
N SER A 405 40.75 -28.87 -11.83
CA SER A 405 41.79 -29.75 -12.39
C SER A 405 42.70 -30.19 -11.24
N GLN A 406 42.53 -31.42 -10.84
CA GLN A 406 43.56 -32.17 -10.16
C GLN A 406 44.82 -32.13 -11.05
N GLY A 407 45.90 -31.61 -10.50
CA GLY A 407 47.16 -31.54 -11.21
C GLY A 407 48.32 -31.25 -10.27
N ARG A 408 48.79 -32.31 -9.60
CA ARG A 408 50.12 -32.51 -8.99
C ARG A 408 50.43 -31.80 -7.68
#